data_64b4cacc6e222d65f57784a829939a31
#
_entry.id   64b4cacc6e222d65f57784a829939a31
#
_cell.length_a   1.000
_cell.length_b   1.000
_cell.length_c   1.000
_cell.angle_alpha   90.00
_cell.angle_beta   90.00
_cell.angle_gamma   90.00
#
_symmetry.space_group_name_H-M   'P 1'
#
loop_
_entity.id
_entity.type
_entity.pdbx_description
1 polymer ?
#
loop_
_entity_poly.entity_id
_entity_poly.type
_entity_poly.pdbx_seq_one_letter_code
_entity_poly.pdbx_strand_id
1 'polypeptide(L)'
;MNRRLADPVRRAVRAGRAYSKAVLPLTLGRLPEFLVIGGQRCGTTSLYRYLAAHPSVRPATGKELQYFSLYHGRGERWYRAHFPVRPPGVLSFEASPYYLFDPEVPARVAAALPDARFVALVRDPAERAYSHYLHSVTYGVEPLSFADALDAEESRLRDGGHTARRRYSYVARGRYAEQLARWHAAVGRERVIVLRTEDLTARYGDILAFLGLPDAPAPAGRHTRRPAGAPPLDAALRARLDAEFAADQAILRALL
;
A
#
# COMPACT_ATOMS: atom_id res chain seq x y z
N MET A 1 11.69 1.00 -39.28
CA MET A 1 11.83 2.23 -38.46
C MET A 1 11.46 1.87 -37.03
N ASN A 2 12.47 1.38 -36.28
CA ASN A 2 12.28 0.82 -34.92
C ASN A 2 12.22 1.94 -33.87
N ARG A 3 11.03 2.34 -33.46
CA ARG A 3 10.87 3.15 -32.23
C ARG A 3 11.04 2.20 -31.04
N ARG A 4 12.20 2.25 -30.39
CA ARG A 4 12.44 1.64 -29.09
C ARG A 4 11.51 2.32 -28.07
N LEU A 5 10.43 1.65 -27.69
CA LEU A 5 9.63 2.03 -26.55
C LEU A 5 10.55 2.03 -25.32
N ALA A 6 10.64 3.17 -24.65
CA ALA A 6 11.39 3.29 -23.39
C ALA A 6 10.73 2.36 -22.37
N ASP A 7 11.46 1.34 -21.97
CA ASP A 7 10.99 0.22 -21.17
C ASP A 7 10.76 0.63 -19.68
N PRO A 8 9.52 0.91 -19.25
CA PRO A 8 9.22 1.28 -17.86
C PRO A 8 9.45 0.10 -16.90
N VAL A 9 9.44 -1.14 -17.41
CA VAL A 9 9.75 -2.34 -16.63
C VAL A 9 11.22 -2.33 -16.22
N ARG A 10 12.13 -1.86 -17.11
CA ARG A 10 13.54 -1.68 -16.77
C ARG A 10 13.77 -0.60 -15.70
N ARG A 11 12.91 0.43 -15.62
CA ARG A 11 12.99 1.45 -14.56
C ARG A 11 12.53 0.91 -13.20
N ALA A 12 11.44 0.14 -13.16
CA ALA A 12 10.96 -0.50 -11.94
C ALA A 12 11.92 -1.59 -11.45
N VAL A 13 12.49 -2.39 -12.37
CA VAL A 13 13.52 -3.40 -12.08
C VAL A 13 14.84 -2.74 -11.69
N ARG A 14 15.20 -1.58 -12.27
CA ARG A 14 16.37 -0.80 -11.83
C ARG A 14 16.18 -0.18 -10.44
N ALA A 15 14.99 0.33 -10.12
CA ALA A 15 14.69 0.77 -8.76
C ALA A 15 14.82 -0.39 -7.77
N GLY A 16 14.23 -1.56 -8.05
CA GLY A 16 14.39 -2.76 -7.22
C GLY A 16 15.84 -3.27 -7.14
N ARG A 17 16.64 -3.14 -8.22
CA ARG A 17 18.07 -3.50 -8.23
C ARG A 17 18.97 -2.47 -7.55
N ALA A 18 18.60 -1.19 -7.55
CA ALA A 18 19.33 -0.16 -6.80
C ALA A 18 19.26 -0.44 -5.28
N TYR A 19 18.11 -0.92 -4.79
CA TYR A 19 17.96 -1.37 -3.40
C TYR A 19 18.81 -2.62 -3.07
N SER A 20 19.13 -3.46 -4.06
CA SER A 20 19.93 -4.68 -3.82
C SER A 20 21.43 -4.42 -3.60
N LYS A 21 21.92 -3.24 -3.94
CA LYS A 21 23.35 -2.87 -3.86
C LYS A 21 23.64 -1.76 -2.84
N ALA A 22 22.67 -1.38 -2.00
CA ALA A 22 22.93 -0.42 -0.94
C ALA A 22 24.00 -1.02 0.01
N VAL A 23 25.15 -0.42 0.04
CA VAL A 23 26.15 -0.66 1.10
C VAL A 23 25.45 -0.31 2.40
N LEU A 24 25.29 -1.29 3.29
CA LEU A 24 24.66 -1.07 4.58
C LEU A 24 25.46 0.00 5.34
N PRO A 25 24.84 1.08 5.80
CA PRO A 25 25.52 2.11 6.56
C PRO A 25 26.14 1.49 7.84
N LEU A 26 27.25 2.01 8.26
CA LEU A 26 27.91 1.59 9.51
C LEU A 26 27.01 1.82 10.74
N THR A 27 26.18 2.86 10.69
CA THR A 27 25.17 3.18 11.71
C THR A 27 23.80 2.75 11.23
N LEU A 28 23.14 1.87 11.99
CA LEU A 28 21.77 1.45 11.72
C LEU A 28 20.79 2.39 12.39
N GLY A 29 19.76 2.79 11.65
CA GLY A 29 18.60 3.49 12.21
C GLY A 29 17.81 2.60 13.18
N ARG A 30 16.95 3.22 13.98
CA ARG A 30 15.94 2.49 14.78
C ARG A 30 14.83 1.99 13.86
N LEU A 31 14.18 0.88 14.24
CA LEU A 31 12.98 0.41 13.58
C LEU A 31 11.89 1.50 13.54
N PRO A 32 10.99 1.47 12.57
CA PRO A 32 9.93 2.49 12.44
C PRO A 32 8.90 2.37 13.56
N GLU A 33 8.38 3.50 14.00
CA GLU A 33 7.30 3.56 14.99
C GLU A 33 5.92 3.36 14.36
N PHE A 34 5.81 3.52 13.04
CA PHE A 34 4.54 3.24 12.35
C PHE A 34 4.73 2.83 10.88
N LEU A 35 3.71 2.17 10.33
CA LEU A 35 3.67 1.77 8.93
C LEU A 35 2.40 2.27 8.25
N VAL A 36 2.51 2.70 6.99
CA VAL A 36 1.36 2.84 6.09
C VAL A 36 1.21 1.53 5.33
N ILE A 37 0.25 0.70 5.78
CA ILE A 37 0.14 -0.70 5.36
C ILE A 37 -0.69 -0.91 4.10
N GLY A 38 -1.52 0.04 3.72
CA GLY A 38 -2.36 -0.16 2.53
C GLY A 38 -3.43 0.92 2.38
N GLY A 39 -4.42 0.74 1.50
CA GLY A 39 -4.48 -0.28 0.43
C GLY A 39 -3.80 0.22 -0.83
N GLN A 40 -3.40 -0.71 -1.63
CA GLN A 40 -2.85 -0.36 -2.95
C GLN A 40 -3.92 0.36 -3.80
N ARG A 41 -3.54 1.48 -4.42
CA ARG A 41 -4.43 2.38 -5.20
C ARG A 41 -5.45 3.16 -4.35
N CYS A 42 -5.23 3.25 -3.05
CA CYS A 42 -6.06 4.00 -2.09
C CYS A 42 -5.40 5.31 -1.62
N GLY A 43 -4.58 5.96 -2.41
CA GLY A 43 -4.02 7.28 -2.04
C GLY A 43 -2.81 7.26 -1.10
N THR A 44 -2.22 6.10 -0.81
CA THR A 44 -1.04 5.97 0.07
C THR A 44 0.17 6.81 -0.36
N THR A 45 0.26 7.23 -1.62
CA THR A 45 1.32 8.15 -2.08
C THR A 45 1.07 9.57 -1.58
N SER A 46 -0.19 10.02 -1.50
CA SER A 46 -0.54 11.32 -0.93
C SER A 46 -0.27 11.32 0.57
N LEU A 47 -0.74 10.29 1.29
CA LEU A 47 -0.46 10.14 2.72
C LEU A 47 1.04 10.08 3.01
N TYR A 48 1.81 9.31 2.23
CA TYR A 48 3.27 9.27 2.37
C TYR A 48 3.89 10.66 2.28
N ARG A 49 3.46 11.49 1.32
CA ARG A 49 3.98 12.85 1.17
C ARG A 49 3.55 13.78 2.29
N TYR A 50 2.32 13.63 2.78
CA TYR A 50 1.83 14.40 3.93
C TYR A 50 2.67 14.11 5.16
N LEU A 51 2.86 12.84 5.49
CA LEU A 51 3.68 12.42 6.63
C LEU A 51 5.17 12.77 6.46
N ALA A 52 5.72 12.62 5.26
CA ALA A 52 7.11 12.96 4.99
C ALA A 52 7.41 14.48 5.06
N ALA A 53 6.39 15.32 4.88
CA ALA A 53 6.51 16.77 5.04
C ALA A 53 6.40 17.22 6.52
N HIS A 54 5.94 16.35 7.43
CA HIS A 54 5.79 16.68 8.83
C HIS A 54 7.17 16.83 9.53
N PRO A 55 7.41 17.92 10.29
CA PRO A 55 8.73 18.20 10.86
C PRO A 55 9.24 17.13 11.82
N SER A 56 8.34 16.46 12.56
CA SER A 56 8.68 15.39 13.50
C SER A 56 8.67 13.98 12.88
N VAL A 57 8.73 13.87 11.54
CA VAL A 57 8.72 12.58 10.85
C VAL A 57 9.90 12.47 9.87
N ARG A 58 10.51 11.31 9.81
CA ARG A 58 11.54 10.97 8.82
C ARG A 58 11.17 9.64 8.15
N PRO A 59 10.83 9.64 6.86
CA PRO A 59 10.54 8.42 6.13
C PRO A 59 11.78 7.55 5.97
N ALA A 60 11.58 6.27 5.71
CA ALA A 60 12.62 5.39 5.19
C ALA A 60 13.22 5.95 3.89
N THR A 61 14.43 5.54 3.53
CA THR A 61 15.18 6.00 2.35
C THR A 61 14.48 5.69 1.02
N GLY A 62 13.42 4.89 1.04
CA GLY A 62 12.57 4.59 -0.11
C GLY A 62 11.15 4.24 0.28
N LYS A 63 10.22 4.49 -0.63
CA LYS A 63 8.84 4.02 -0.53
C LYS A 63 8.75 2.58 -1.02
N GLU A 64 7.90 1.77 -0.36
CA GLU A 64 7.64 0.37 -0.71
C GLU A 64 8.87 -0.53 -0.56
N LEU A 65 9.48 -0.52 0.64
CA LEU A 65 10.58 -1.40 0.98
C LEU A 65 10.20 -2.88 0.85
N GLN A 66 8.93 -3.22 1.05
CA GLN A 66 8.39 -4.57 0.90
C GLN A 66 9.13 -5.61 1.80
N TYR A 67 9.68 -5.17 2.92
CA TYR A 67 10.45 -6.04 3.80
C TYR A 67 9.61 -7.20 4.33
N PHE A 68 8.48 -6.90 4.94
CA PHE A 68 7.63 -7.94 5.56
C PHE A 68 6.93 -8.86 4.55
N SER A 69 6.87 -8.49 3.26
CA SER A 69 6.29 -9.31 2.20
C SER A 69 7.36 -10.03 1.37
N LEU A 70 8.17 -9.28 0.62
CA LEU A 70 9.06 -9.84 -0.41
C LEU A 70 10.49 -10.06 0.06
N TYR A 71 10.95 -9.23 0.98
CA TYR A 71 12.35 -9.18 1.35
C TYR A 71 12.61 -9.58 2.80
N HIS A 72 11.66 -10.28 3.44
CA HIS A 72 11.77 -10.70 4.84
C HIS A 72 13.04 -11.52 5.10
N GLY A 73 13.42 -12.39 4.17
CA GLY A 73 14.65 -13.19 4.26
C GLY A 73 15.95 -12.39 4.23
N ARG A 74 15.92 -11.06 3.99
CA ARG A 74 17.13 -10.22 4.08
C ARG A 74 17.53 -9.86 5.52
N GLY A 75 16.67 -10.15 6.48
CA GLY A 75 16.92 -9.93 7.90
C GLY A 75 16.74 -8.48 8.35
N GLU A 76 16.56 -8.31 9.66
CA GLU A 76 16.27 -7.01 10.31
C GLU A 76 17.37 -5.97 10.06
N ARG A 77 18.63 -6.39 10.02
CA ARG A 77 19.75 -5.46 9.76
C ARG A 77 19.60 -4.76 8.41
N TRP A 78 19.20 -5.49 7.36
CA TRP A 78 18.90 -4.90 6.07
C TRP A 78 17.74 -3.91 6.16
N TYR A 79 16.69 -4.25 6.88
CA TYR A 79 15.52 -3.39 7.06
C TYR A 79 15.90 -2.10 7.79
N ARG A 80 16.59 -2.20 8.92
CA ARG A 80 17.04 -1.05 9.72
C ARG A 80 17.95 -0.09 8.95
N ALA A 81 18.74 -0.58 8.01
CA ALA A 81 19.61 0.24 7.18
C ALA A 81 18.86 1.25 6.28
N HIS A 82 17.55 1.05 6.09
CA HIS A 82 16.72 1.98 5.32
C HIS A 82 16.17 3.14 6.16
N PHE A 83 16.38 3.14 7.46
CA PHE A 83 15.89 4.22 8.31
C PHE A 83 17.05 5.13 8.73
N PRO A 84 16.88 6.47 8.58
CA PRO A 84 17.90 7.41 8.99
C PRO A 84 18.09 7.39 10.52
N VAL A 85 19.30 7.69 10.97
CA VAL A 85 19.54 8.06 12.37
C VAL A 85 18.75 9.35 12.63
N ARG A 86 18.03 9.40 13.74
CA ARG A 86 17.14 10.52 14.05
C ARG A 86 17.17 10.86 15.53
N PRO A 87 16.93 12.14 15.88
CA PRO A 87 16.88 12.57 17.27
C PRO A 87 15.67 11.94 18.00
N PRO A 88 15.69 11.91 19.34
CA PRO A 88 14.52 11.55 20.14
C PRO A 88 13.30 12.39 19.77
N GLY A 89 12.10 11.79 19.82
CA GLY A 89 10.84 12.47 19.49
C GLY A 89 10.54 12.57 17.99
N VAL A 90 11.49 12.27 17.11
CA VAL A 90 11.24 12.17 15.67
C VAL A 90 10.89 10.74 15.31
N LEU A 91 9.69 10.53 14.75
CA LEU A 91 9.20 9.21 14.32
C LEU A 91 9.71 8.86 12.92
N SER A 92 9.75 7.57 12.64
CA SER A 92 10.07 7.07 11.30
C SER A 92 9.01 6.11 10.82
N PHE A 93 8.89 5.99 9.50
CA PHE A 93 7.93 5.11 8.87
C PHE A 93 8.37 4.61 7.50
N GLU A 94 7.74 3.55 7.06
CA GLU A 94 7.66 3.16 5.65
C GLU A 94 6.23 3.01 5.19
N ALA A 95 6.02 2.99 3.86
CA ALA A 95 4.72 2.80 3.24
C ALA A 95 4.81 1.73 2.16
N SER A 96 4.32 0.55 2.46
CA SER A 96 4.24 -0.60 1.56
C SER A 96 2.79 -1.06 1.43
N PRO A 97 2.02 -0.54 0.47
CA PRO A 97 0.58 -0.78 0.37
C PRO A 97 0.17 -2.24 0.13
N TYR A 98 1.10 -3.09 -0.22
CA TYR A 98 0.88 -4.53 -0.37
C TYR A 98 0.71 -5.24 0.98
N TYR A 99 1.21 -4.65 2.07
CA TYR A 99 1.17 -5.25 3.41
C TYR A 99 -0.24 -5.55 3.90
N LEU A 100 -1.20 -4.70 3.60
CA LEU A 100 -2.59 -4.92 3.99
C LEU A 100 -3.12 -6.25 3.45
N PHE A 101 -2.79 -6.57 2.21
CA PHE A 101 -3.31 -7.74 1.49
C PHE A 101 -2.55 -9.04 1.79
N ASP A 102 -1.26 -8.97 2.00
CA ASP A 102 -0.41 -10.15 2.17
C ASP A 102 -0.69 -10.85 3.51
N PRO A 103 -1.13 -12.13 3.53
CA PRO A 103 -1.55 -12.81 4.75
C PRO A 103 -0.42 -13.11 5.74
N GLU A 104 0.84 -13.13 5.28
CA GLU A 104 1.98 -13.42 6.16
C GLU A 104 2.49 -12.18 6.89
N VAL A 105 2.19 -10.99 6.36
CA VAL A 105 2.72 -9.73 6.87
C VAL A 105 2.24 -9.40 8.29
N PRO A 106 0.95 -9.55 8.67
CA PRO A 106 0.51 -9.16 10.01
C PRO A 106 1.29 -9.87 11.13
N ALA A 107 1.49 -11.18 11.00
CA ALA A 107 2.23 -11.96 12.00
C ALA A 107 3.73 -11.55 12.08
N ARG A 108 4.37 -11.33 10.92
CA ARG A 108 5.77 -10.88 10.84
C ARG A 108 5.94 -9.50 11.47
N VAL A 109 4.99 -8.60 11.24
CA VAL A 109 5.01 -7.25 11.80
C VAL A 109 4.75 -7.28 13.30
N ALA A 110 3.79 -8.07 13.78
CA ALA A 110 3.51 -8.23 15.21
C ALA A 110 4.76 -8.68 15.98
N ALA A 111 5.52 -9.61 15.42
CA ALA A 111 6.76 -10.10 16.03
C ALA A 111 7.90 -9.07 16.02
N ALA A 112 8.06 -8.31 14.92
CA ALA A 112 9.19 -7.40 14.74
C ALA A 112 8.94 -5.99 15.29
N LEU A 113 7.70 -5.55 15.36
CA LEU A 113 7.28 -4.18 15.71
C LEU A 113 6.14 -4.22 16.74
N PRO A 114 6.36 -4.72 17.95
CA PRO A 114 5.29 -4.94 18.95
C PRO A 114 4.59 -3.64 19.38
N ASP A 115 5.25 -2.49 19.30
CA ASP A 115 4.72 -1.20 19.75
C ASP A 115 4.31 -0.28 18.58
N ALA A 116 4.49 -0.71 17.34
CA ALA A 116 4.22 0.15 16.19
C ALA A 116 2.72 0.34 15.94
N ARG A 117 2.38 1.48 15.31
CA ARG A 117 1.03 1.83 14.86
C ARG A 117 0.91 1.67 13.35
N PHE A 118 -0.32 1.46 12.87
CA PHE A 118 -0.57 1.12 11.47
C PHE A 118 -1.65 2.01 10.88
N VAL A 119 -1.38 2.55 9.70
CA VAL A 119 -2.34 3.40 9.00
C VAL A 119 -2.75 2.70 7.71
N ALA A 120 -4.04 2.45 7.55
CA ALA A 120 -4.65 1.92 6.35
C ALA A 120 -5.56 2.95 5.69
N LEU A 121 -5.46 3.09 4.37
CA LEU A 121 -6.41 3.82 3.55
C LEU A 121 -7.22 2.84 2.71
N VAL A 122 -8.51 3.02 2.71
CA VAL A 122 -9.46 2.28 1.86
C VAL A 122 -10.19 3.25 0.94
N ARG A 123 -10.74 2.76 -0.15
CA ARG A 123 -11.60 3.54 -1.05
C ARG A 123 -12.67 2.64 -1.63
N ASP A 124 -13.56 3.19 -2.45
CA ASP A 124 -14.49 2.38 -3.23
C ASP A 124 -13.74 1.21 -3.90
N PRO A 125 -14.10 -0.06 -3.61
CA PRO A 125 -13.32 -1.22 -4.06
C PRO A 125 -13.41 -1.47 -5.56
N ALA A 126 -14.51 -1.10 -6.23
CA ALA A 126 -14.64 -1.21 -7.68
C ALA A 126 -13.73 -0.21 -8.39
N GLU A 127 -13.71 1.04 -7.94
CA GLU A 127 -12.79 2.07 -8.42
C GLU A 127 -11.32 1.71 -8.13
N ARG A 128 -11.06 1.06 -6.99
CA ARG A 128 -9.72 0.57 -6.67
C ARG A 128 -9.29 -0.53 -7.64
N ALA A 129 -10.16 -1.52 -7.90
CA ALA A 129 -9.88 -2.63 -8.81
C ALA A 129 -9.60 -2.11 -10.22
N TYR A 130 -10.44 -1.22 -10.73
CA TYR A 130 -10.25 -0.60 -12.03
C TYR A 130 -8.98 0.25 -12.11
N SER A 131 -8.68 1.02 -11.08
CA SER A 131 -7.42 1.78 -10.99
C SER A 131 -6.19 0.87 -10.97
N HIS A 132 -6.29 -0.32 -10.38
CA HIS A 132 -5.22 -1.31 -10.40
C HIS A 132 -5.04 -1.91 -11.79
N TYR A 133 -6.15 -2.28 -12.44
CA TYR A 133 -6.13 -2.75 -13.82
C TYR A 133 -5.47 -1.74 -14.77
N LEU A 134 -5.94 -0.49 -14.78
CA LEU A 134 -5.36 0.57 -15.61
C LEU A 134 -3.86 0.75 -15.37
N HIS A 135 -3.43 0.66 -14.11
CA HIS A 135 -2.02 0.70 -13.78
C HIS A 135 -1.26 -0.50 -14.37
N SER A 136 -1.82 -1.71 -14.28
CA SER A 136 -1.21 -2.92 -14.82
C SER A 136 -1.09 -2.86 -16.35
N VAL A 137 -2.11 -2.35 -17.03
CA VAL A 137 -2.07 -2.10 -18.49
C VAL A 137 -0.99 -1.07 -18.86
N THR A 138 -0.93 0.04 -18.12
CA THR A 138 0.07 1.10 -18.37
C THR A 138 1.52 0.58 -18.29
N TYR A 139 1.76 -0.42 -17.45
CA TYR A 139 3.08 -1.04 -17.29
C TYR A 139 3.27 -2.31 -18.13
N GLY A 140 2.33 -2.64 -19.01
CA GLY A 140 2.41 -3.82 -19.88
C GLY A 140 2.34 -5.15 -19.12
N VAL A 141 1.74 -5.13 -17.91
CA VAL A 141 1.60 -6.34 -17.07
C VAL A 141 0.31 -7.08 -17.40
N GLU A 142 -0.77 -6.36 -17.75
CA GLU A 142 -2.08 -6.92 -18.05
C GLU A 142 -2.40 -6.80 -19.54
N PRO A 143 -2.47 -7.93 -20.27
CA PRO A 143 -2.81 -7.94 -21.68
C PRO A 143 -4.31 -8.11 -21.96
N LEU A 144 -5.11 -8.52 -20.97
CA LEU A 144 -6.53 -8.81 -21.12
C LEU A 144 -7.37 -7.55 -21.00
N SER A 145 -8.62 -7.59 -21.48
CA SER A 145 -9.63 -6.60 -21.14
C SER A 145 -9.93 -6.64 -19.64
N PHE A 146 -10.57 -5.58 -19.08
CA PHE A 146 -10.88 -5.59 -17.66
C PHE A 146 -11.88 -6.70 -17.29
N ALA A 147 -12.86 -6.97 -18.14
CA ALA A 147 -13.81 -8.06 -17.94
C ALA A 147 -13.10 -9.42 -17.89
N ASP A 148 -12.29 -9.72 -18.90
CA ASP A 148 -11.54 -10.98 -18.96
C ASP A 148 -10.52 -11.10 -17.82
N ALA A 149 -9.92 -9.99 -17.40
CA ALA A 149 -8.98 -9.96 -16.27
C ALA A 149 -9.67 -10.28 -14.94
N LEU A 150 -10.92 -9.84 -14.74
CA LEU A 150 -11.74 -10.19 -13.59
C LEU A 150 -12.12 -11.68 -13.61
N ASP A 151 -12.50 -12.20 -14.77
CA ASP A 151 -12.87 -13.63 -14.93
C ASP A 151 -11.67 -14.55 -14.71
N ALA A 152 -10.48 -14.12 -15.15
CA ALA A 152 -9.25 -14.89 -14.99
C ALA A 152 -8.63 -14.78 -13.59
N GLU A 153 -9.08 -13.86 -12.72
CA GLU A 153 -8.40 -13.59 -11.45
C GLU A 153 -8.29 -14.83 -10.57
N GLU A 154 -9.39 -15.55 -10.35
CA GLU A 154 -9.42 -16.70 -9.47
C GLU A 154 -8.41 -17.79 -9.88
N SER A 155 -8.42 -18.20 -11.16
CA SER A 155 -7.49 -19.21 -11.68
C SER A 155 -6.04 -18.73 -11.60
N ARG A 156 -5.78 -17.45 -11.95
CA ARG A 156 -4.45 -16.87 -11.85
C ARG A 156 -3.91 -16.86 -10.42
N LEU A 157 -4.76 -16.55 -9.43
CA LEU A 157 -4.35 -16.49 -8.02
C LEU A 157 -4.12 -17.88 -7.44
N ARG A 158 -4.88 -18.88 -7.88
CA ARG A 158 -4.72 -20.28 -7.48
C ARG A 158 -3.42 -20.88 -8.04
N ASP A 159 -3.17 -20.71 -9.33
CA ASP A 159 -2.15 -21.44 -10.05
C ASP A 159 -0.82 -20.67 -10.21
N GLY A 160 -0.87 -19.33 -10.14
CA GLY A 160 0.26 -18.46 -10.46
C GLY A 160 1.13 -18.02 -9.28
N GLY A 161 0.85 -18.51 -8.07
CA GLY A 161 1.65 -18.28 -6.87
C GLY A 161 1.82 -16.80 -6.50
N HIS A 162 2.93 -16.49 -5.86
CA HIS A 162 3.22 -15.14 -5.32
C HIS A 162 3.20 -14.03 -6.38
N THR A 163 3.71 -14.32 -7.59
CA THR A 163 3.78 -13.33 -8.67
C THR A 163 2.39 -12.96 -9.18
N ALA A 164 1.52 -13.94 -9.38
CA ALA A 164 0.15 -13.69 -9.82
C ALA A 164 -0.64 -12.93 -8.75
N ARG A 165 -0.53 -13.33 -7.48
CA ARG A 165 -1.13 -12.62 -6.35
C ARG A 165 -0.72 -11.14 -6.30
N ARG A 166 0.51 -10.83 -6.63
CA ARG A 166 0.98 -9.43 -6.68
C ARG A 166 0.47 -8.65 -7.88
N ARG A 167 0.26 -9.31 -9.01
CA ARG A 167 -0.06 -8.63 -10.28
C ARG A 167 -1.54 -8.52 -10.57
N TYR A 168 -2.30 -9.57 -10.26
CA TYR A 168 -3.64 -9.78 -10.81
C TYR A 168 -4.77 -9.80 -9.78
N SER A 169 -4.53 -9.51 -8.51
CA SER A 169 -5.57 -9.47 -7.46
C SER A 169 -6.38 -8.17 -7.52
N TYR A 170 -7.24 -8.07 -8.53
CA TYR A 170 -8.11 -6.91 -8.72
C TYR A 170 -9.28 -6.90 -7.74
N VAL A 171 -9.99 -8.01 -7.61
CA VAL A 171 -11.10 -8.16 -6.66
C VAL A 171 -10.58 -8.47 -5.25
N ALA A 172 -9.69 -9.44 -5.14
CA ALA A 172 -9.24 -9.93 -3.83
C ALA A 172 -8.68 -8.82 -2.91
N ARG A 173 -7.98 -7.83 -3.46
CA ARG A 173 -7.51 -6.67 -2.67
C ARG A 173 -8.58 -5.66 -2.31
N GLY A 174 -9.75 -5.75 -2.89
CA GLY A 174 -10.90 -4.90 -2.56
C GLY A 174 -11.70 -5.42 -1.37
N ARG A 175 -11.49 -6.67 -0.95
CA ARG A 175 -12.13 -7.27 0.23
C ARG A 175 -11.40 -6.82 1.49
N TYR A 176 -11.65 -5.60 1.93
CA TYR A 176 -10.91 -4.95 3.02
C TYR A 176 -11.22 -5.51 4.40
N ALA A 177 -12.47 -5.92 4.63
CA ALA A 177 -12.90 -6.39 5.94
C ALA A 177 -12.11 -7.61 6.40
N GLU A 178 -11.92 -8.60 5.52
CA GLU A 178 -11.10 -9.79 5.80
C GLU A 178 -9.63 -9.41 6.07
N GLN A 179 -9.07 -8.49 5.29
CA GLN A 179 -7.70 -8.04 5.46
C GLN A 179 -7.52 -7.34 6.81
N LEU A 180 -8.42 -6.41 7.16
CA LEU A 180 -8.39 -5.69 8.43
C LEU A 180 -8.62 -6.63 9.62
N ALA A 181 -9.49 -7.63 9.50
CA ALA A 181 -9.68 -8.62 10.55
C ALA A 181 -8.38 -9.37 10.86
N ARG A 182 -7.61 -9.78 9.84
CA ARG A 182 -6.28 -10.40 10.04
C ARG A 182 -5.31 -9.46 10.76
N TRP A 183 -5.29 -8.19 10.39
CA TRP A 183 -4.45 -7.19 11.04
C TRP A 183 -4.86 -6.97 12.50
N HIS A 184 -6.15 -6.78 12.77
CA HIS A 184 -6.65 -6.59 14.13
C HIS A 184 -6.35 -7.80 15.03
N ALA A 185 -6.49 -9.01 14.49
CA ALA A 185 -6.16 -10.23 15.23
C ALA A 185 -4.67 -10.33 15.57
N ALA A 186 -3.79 -9.84 14.71
CA ALA A 186 -2.34 -9.95 14.90
C ALA A 186 -1.75 -8.84 15.79
N VAL A 187 -2.25 -7.60 15.65
CA VAL A 187 -1.62 -6.44 16.30
C VAL A 187 -2.52 -5.68 17.28
N GLY A 188 -3.80 -6.03 17.38
CA GLY A 188 -4.81 -5.30 18.15
C GLY A 188 -5.45 -4.16 17.34
N ARG A 189 -6.76 -3.96 17.56
CA ARG A 189 -7.55 -2.95 16.82
C ARG A 189 -7.09 -1.52 17.14
N GLU A 190 -6.72 -1.27 18.36
CA GLU A 190 -6.27 0.04 18.87
C GLU A 190 -4.98 0.54 18.21
N ARG A 191 -4.23 -0.36 17.58
CA ARG A 191 -3.00 -0.01 16.85
C ARG A 191 -3.19 0.21 15.35
N VAL A 192 -4.42 0.11 14.85
CA VAL A 192 -4.74 0.27 13.42
C VAL A 192 -5.77 1.38 13.25
N ILE A 193 -5.40 2.46 12.58
CA ILE A 193 -6.36 3.46 12.11
C ILE A 193 -6.70 3.23 10.64
N VAL A 194 -7.98 3.27 10.31
CA VAL A 194 -8.48 3.09 8.94
C VAL A 194 -9.26 4.34 8.53
N LEU A 195 -8.91 4.91 7.37
CA LEU A 195 -9.62 6.05 6.81
C LEU A 195 -10.01 5.79 5.35
N ARG A 196 -11.09 6.43 4.91
CA ARG A 196 -11.39 6.49 3.48
C ARG A 196 -10.45 7.48 2.78
N THR A 197 -10.06 7.16 1.57
CA THR A 197 -9.19 8.03 0.74
C THR A 197 -9.80 9.42 0.55
N GLU A 198 -11.11 9.48 0.45
CA GLU A 198 -11.89 10.71 0.28
C GLU A 198 -11.73 11.66 1.46
N ASP A 199 -11.62 11.10 2.66
CA ASP A 199 -11.54 11.84 3.93
C ASP A 199 -10.10 12.22 4.31
N LEU A 200 -9.10 11.75 3.57
CA LEU A 200 -7.69 11.89 3.94
C LEU A 200 -7.28 13.31 4.32
N THR A 201 -7.72 14.32 3.56
CA THR A 201 -7.34 15.71 3.82
C THR A 201 -8.08 16.27 5.04
N ALA A 202 -9.37 15.97 5.16
CA ALA A 202 -10.20 16.46 6.27
C ALA A 202 -9.84 15.80 7.61
N ARG A 203 -9.46 14.53 7.57
CA ARG A 203 -9.13 13.73 8.76
C ARG A 203 -7.63 13.49 8.95
N TYR A 204 -6.78 14.31 8.33
CA TYR A 204 -5.33 14.18 8.50
C TYR A 204 -4.90 14.39 9.95
N GLY A 205 -5.54 15.32 10.66
CA GLY A 205 -5.34 15.54 12.09
C GLY A 205 -5.60 14.29 12.95
N ASP A 206 -6.60 13.47 12.59
CA ASP A 206 -6.88 12.22 13.29
C ASP A 206 -5.70 11.23 13.17
N ILE A 207 -5.05 11.19 12.00
CA ILE A 207 -3.86 10.37 11.80
C ILE A 207 -2.71 10.88 12.67
N LEU A 208 -2.50 12.20 12.72
CA LEU A 208 -1.44 12.80 13.54
C LEU A 208 -1.67 12.52 15.03
N ALA A 209 -2.89 12.74 15.52
CA ALA A 209 -3.27 12.44 16.91
C ALA A 209 -3.08 10.94 17.22
N PHE A 210 -3.53 10.05 16.34
CA PHE A 210 -3.33 8.62 16.48
C PHE A 210 -1.85 8.23 16.54
N LEU A 211 -0.98 8.89 15.79
CA LEU A 211 0.47 8.65 15.80
C LEU A 211 1.18 9.34 16.97
N GLY A 212 0.50 10.19 17.74
CA GLY A 212 1.12 11.00 18.81
C GLY A 212 2.01 12.11 18.26
N LEU A 213 1.72 12.60 17.05
CA LEU A 213 2.42 13.70 16.41
C LEU A 213 1.75 15.04 16.72
N PRO A 214 2.50 16.14 16.80
CA PRO A 214 1.93 17.49 16.83
C PRO A 214 0.97 17.73 15.68
N ASP A 215 -0.06 18.56 15.90
CA ASP A 215 -0.97 18.95 14.83
C ASP A 215 -0.26 19.77 13.75
N ALA A 216 -0.63 19.50 12.50
CA ALA A 216 -0.12 20.20 11.34
C ALA A 216 -1.15 20.17 10.19
N PRO A 217 -1.25 21.23 9.39
CA PRO A 217 -2.18 21.23 8.27
C PRO A 217 -1.80 20.18 7.23
N ALA A 218 -2.82 19.55 6.63
CA ALA A 218 -2.59 18.68 5.48
C ALA A 218 -1.96 19.49 4.33
N PRO A 219 -0.84 19.01 3.75
CA PRO A 219 -0.23 19.70 2.59
C PRO A 219 -1.21 19.82 1.42
N ALA A 220 -1.14 20.93 0.70
CA ALA A 220 -1.99 21.16 -0.47
C ALA A 220 -1.74 20.11 -1.57
N GLY A 221 -2.82 19.72 -2.24
CA GLY A 221 -2.78 18.88 -3.44
C GLY A 221 -2.99 17.39 -3.17
N ARG A 222 -3.91 16.81 -3.94
CA ARG A 222 -4.10 15.35 -4.04
C ARG A 222 -3.31 14.82 -5.23
N HIS A 223 -2.55 13.76 -5.00
CA HIS A 223 -1.89 13.06 -6.08
C HIS A 223 -2.77 11.92 -6.61
N THR A 224 -3.81 12.27 -7.37
CA THR A 224 -4.57 11.27 -8.11
C THR A 224 -3.80 10.90 -9.37
N ARG A 225 -3.55 9.61 -9.54
CA ARG A 225 -2.87 9.08 -10.74
C ARG A 225 -3.84 8.21 -11.54
N ARG A 226 -4.97 8.76 -11.98
CA ARG A 226 -5.71 8.15 -13.07
C ARG A 226 -4.96 8.52 -14.36
N PRO A 227 -4.67 7.58 -15.25
CA PRO A 227 -4.08 7.92 -16.54
C PRO A 227 -4.95 8.94 -17.25
N ALA A 228 -4.34 9.98 -17.81
CA ALA A 228 -5.07 10.96 -18.60
C ALA A 228 -5.78 10.25 -19.77
N GLY A 229 -7.05 10.57 -20.00
CA GLY A 229 -7.85 9.94 -21.05
C GLY A 229 -8.34 8.51 -20.76
N ALA A 230 -8.08 7.95 -19.57
CA ALA A 230 -8.65 6.65 -19.24
C ALA A 230 -10.18 6.73 -19.18
N PRO A 231 -10.90 5.81 -19.87
CA PRO A 231 -12.37 5.79 -19.87
C PRO A 231 -12.91 5.57 -18.45
N PRO A 232 -14.16 5.97 -18.17
CA PRO A 232 -14.82 5.60 -16.93
C PRO A 232 -14.97 4.09 -16.83
N LEU A 233 -15.14 3.59 -15.60
CA LEU A 233 -15.50 2.19 -15.38
C LEU A 233 -16.87 1.94 -16.04
N ASP A 234 -16.95 0.90 -16.85
CA ASP A 234 -18.18 0.46 -17.50
C ASP A 234 -19.28 0.18 -16.47
N ALA A 235 -20.52 0.56 -16.79
CA ALA A 235 -21.63 0.49 -15.83
C ALA A 235 -22.00 -0.96 -15.44
N ALA A 236 -21.93 -1.90 -16.39
CA ALA A 236 -22.23 -3.31 -16.11
C ALA A 236 -21.13 -3.94 -15.25
N LEU A 237 -19.85 -3.65 -15.54
CA LEU A 237 -18.74 -4.08 -14.70
C LEU A 237 -18.77 -3.42 -13.32
N ARG A 238 -19.21 -2.16 -13.25
CA ARG A 238 -19.42 -1.48 -11.96
C ARG A 238 -20.48 -2.21 -11.12
N ALA A 239 -21.64 -2.50 -11.69
CA ALA A 239 -22.72 -3.21 -11.00
C ALA A 239 -22.27 -4.62 -10.54
N ARG A 240 -21.55 -5.35 -11.39
CA ARG A 240 -20.95 -6.65 -11.04
C ARG A 240 -20.03 -6.53 -9.82
N LEU A 241 -19.12 -5.57 -9.82
CA LEU A 241 -18.17 -5.37 -8.72
C LEU A 241 -18.87 -4.89 -7.44
N ASP A 242 -19.88 -4.05 -7.55
CA ASP A 242 -20.67 -3.61 -6.40
C ASP A 242 -21.39 -4.79 -5.73
N ALA A 243 -21.95 -5.71 -6.51
CA ALA A 243 -22.55 -6.94 -5.99
C ALA A 243 -21.49 -7.84 -5.32
N GLU A 244 -20.33 -8.00 -5.94
CA GLU A 244 -19.20 -8.79 -5.42
C GLU A 244 -18.68 -8.27 -4.07
N PHE A 245 -18.66 -6.94 -3.89
CA PHE A 245 -18.15 -6.33 -2.67
C PHE A 245 -19.21 -6.05 -1.60
N ALA A 246 -20.49 -6.26 -1.88
CA ALA A 246 -21.60 -5.83 -1.01
C ALA A 246 -21.45 -6.33 0.44
N ALA A 247 -21.16 -7.62 0.63
CA ALA A 247 -20.99 -8.21 1.95
C ALA A 247 -19.75 -7.64 2.68
N ASP A 248 -18.60 -7.54 2.00
CA ASP A 248 -17.37 -6.97 2.57
C ASP A 248 -17.56 -5.50 2.98
N GLN A 249 -18.23 -4.72 2.14
CA GLN A 249 -18.51 -3.31 2.42
C GLN A 249 -19.49 -3.12 3.59
N ALA A 250 -20.42 -4.05 3.82
CA ALA A 250 -21.29 -4.02 5.00
C ALA A 250 -20.47 -4.20 6.29
N ILE A 251 -19.56 -5.16 6.31
CA ILE A 251 -18.66 -5.39 7.45
C ILE A 251 -17.69 -4.20 7.63
N LEU A 252 -17.10 -3.73 6.54
CA LEU A 252 -16.15 -2.60 6.58
C LEU A 252 -16.75 -1.35 7.22
N ARG A 253 -18.03 -1.03 6.94
CA ARG A 253 -18.71 0.12 7.56
C ARG A 253 -18.76 0.05 9.08
N ALA A 254 -18.80 -1.14 9.66
CA ALA A 254 -18.77 -1.32 11.12
C ALA A 254 -17.34 -1.25 11.70
N LEU A 255 -16.33 -1.27 10.86
CA LEU A 255 -14.92 -1.17 11.27
C LEU A 255 -14.35 0.26 11.16
N LEU A 256 -15.00 1.15 10.41
CA LEU A 256 -14.62 2.55 10.20
C LEU A 256 -15.25 3.47 11.24
#